data_d6ba8f049daa2f20df371e68ce6d699e
#
_entry.id   d6ba8f049daa2f20df371e68ce6d699e
#
_cell.length_a   1.000
_cell.length_b   1.000
_cell.length_c   1.000
_cell.angle_alpha   90.00
_cell.angle_beta   90.00
_cell.angle_gamma   90.00
#
_symmetry.space_group_name_H-M   'P 1'
#
loop_
_entity.id
_entity.type
_entity.pdbx_description
1 polymer ?
#
loop_
_entity_poly.entity_id
_entity_poly.type
_entity_poly.pdbx_seq_one_letter_code
_entity_poly.pdbx_strand_id
1 'polypeptide(L)'
;MAFLRAHWRDLIMVNWSISPEHLEPLVPKGCELDFFEGQTYISLVAFRFEKTFVLGLPIPGYRNFEEVNLRFYVKHTPKEGECRRGVVFIQELVPKRLIAFVARTLYQEPYRTITMSHRNDQQETGNRLLSYKWGDHWISGNVGPSANKLASGSLEQFIAEHYWGYTKTSRGTREYRVQHPSWKWRAYDDCQYSIDFGDLYGKKWAFLLQEKPTRIFVAEGSEVSVDPWGWISGRREAEL
;
A
#
# COMPACT_ATOMS: atom_id res chain seq x y z
N MET A 1 2.65 -19.05 -12.15
CA MET A 1 3.99 -18.44 -11.95
C MET A 1 3.76 -17.01 -11.51
N ALA A 2 4.37 -16.55 -10.40
CA ALA A 2 4.21 -15.18 -9.94
C ALA A 2 4.77 -14.19 -10.98
N PHE A 3 4.08 -13.08 -11.19
CA PHE A 3 4.53 -12.00 -12.07
C PHE A 3 5.73 -11.25 -11.46
N LEU A 4 5.66 -10.98 -10.14
CA LEU A 4 6.71 -10.29 -9.39
C LEU A 4 7.02 -11.05 -8.12
N ARG A 5 8.30 -11.12 -7.76
CA ARG A 5 8.80 -11.49 -6.44
C ARG A 5 9.75 -10.44 -5.94
N ALA A 6 9.63 -10.09 -4.66
CA ALA A 6 10.48 -9.09 -4.03
C ALA A 6 10.51 -9.32 -2.51
N HIS A 7 11.38 -8.60 -1.80
CA HIS A 7 11.24 -8.38 -0.36
C HIS A 7 10.70 -6.99 -0.15
N TRP A 8 9.59 -6.85 0.58
CA TRP A 8 9.15 -5.59 1.13
C TRP A 8 9.77 -5.41 2.50
N ARG A 9 10.27 -4.21 2.79
CA ARG A 9 10.99 -3.92 4.02
C ARG A 9 10.60 -2.56 4.59
N ASP A 10 10.54 -2.52 5.94
CA ASP A 10 10.42 -1.28 6.70
C ASP A 10 9.22 -0.43 6.27
N LEU A 11 8.02 -1.04 6.30
CA LEU A 11 6.78 -0.40 5.85
C LEU A 11 6.27 0.55 6.94
N ILE A 12 6.54 1.85 6.82
CA ILE A 12 5.88 2.88 7.64
C ILE A 12 4.44 2.98 7.17
N MET A 13 3.49 2.73 8.06
CA MET A 13 2.06 2.79 7.80
C MET A 13 1.42 3.90 8.64
N VAL A 14 1.03 4.99 8.00
CA VAL A 14 0.29 6.10 8.63
C VAL A 14 -1.17 5.97 8.24
N ASN A 15 -2.05 5.84 9.22
CA ASN A 15 -3.44 5.44 8.99
C ASN A 15 -4.40 6.47 9.60
N TRP A 16 -5.39 6.90 8.81
CA TRP A 16 -6.45 7.80 9.22
C TRP A 16 -7.81 7.09 9.08
N SER A 17 -8.65 7.25 10.08
CA SER A 17 -10.09 6.98 9.92
C SER A 17 -10.71 8.17 9.20
N ILE A 18 -11.47 7.92 8.13
CA ILE A 18 -12.12 8.95 7.33
C ILE A 18 -13.55 8.56 7.00
N SER A 19 -14.39 9.55 6.64
CA SER A 19 -15.76 9.30 6.20
C SER A 19 -15.78 8.43 4.93
N PRO A 20 -16.66 7.40 4.86
CA PRO A 20 -16.84 6.57 3.67
C PRO A 20 -17.12 7.35 2.39
N GLU A 21 -17.77 8.50 2.48
CA GLU A 21 -18.13 9.39 1.36
C GLU A 21 -16.92 9.81 0.51
N HIS A 22 -15.74 9.92 1.13
CA HIS A 22 -14.50 10.22 0.41
C HIS A 22 -14.01 9.06 -0.46
N LEU A 23 -14.36 7.83 -0.09
CA LEU A 23 -13.85 6.59 -0.69
C LEU A 23 -14.83 5.94 -1.66
N GLU A 24 -16.13 6.01 -1.38
CA GLU A 24 -17.20 5.38 -2.18
C GLU A 24 -17.08 5.64 -3.70
N PRO A 25 -16.81 6.87 -4.18
CA PRO A 25 -16.67 7.12 -5.62
C PRO A 25 -15.49 6.41 -6.27
N LEU A 26 -14.54 5.94 -5.46
CA LEU A 26 -13.32 5.27 -5.92
C LEU A 26 -13.41 3.75 -5.86
N VAL A 27 -14.43 3.21 -5.19
CA VAL A 27 -14.61 1.75 -5.06
C VAL A 27 -14.82 1.14 -6.45
N PRO A 28 -14.02 0.12 -6.82
CA PRO A 28 -14.19 -0.58 -8.08
C PRO A 28 -15.49 -1.39 -8.12
N LYS A 29 -16.08 -1.54 -9.30
CA LYS A 29 -17.30 -2.33 -9.49
C LYS A 29 -17.10 -3.78 -9.01
N GLY A 30 -18.01 -4.27 -8.18
CA GLY A 30 -17.94 -5.61 -7.58
C GLY A 30 -17.17 -5.69 -6.27
N CYS A 31 -16.59 -4.57 -5.82
CA CYS A 31 -16.04 -4.42 -4.48
C CYS A 31 -16.98 -3.59 -3.60
N GLU A 32 -16.76 -3.67 -2.31
CA GLU A 32 -17.38 -2.80 -1.29
C GLU A 32 -16.30 -2.32 -0.32
N LEU A 33 -16.53 -1.22 0.38
CA LEU A 33 -15.61 -0.74 1.42
C LEU A 33 -15.45 -1.79 2.52
N ASP A 34 -14.24 -1.97 2.99
CA ASP A 34 -13.96 -2.83 4.15
C ASP A 34 -13.87 -1.96 5.39
N PHE A 35 -14.67 -2.30 6.40
CA PHE A 35 -14.83 -1.56 7.64
C PHE A 35 -14.11 -2.28 8.78
N PHE A 36 -13.44 -1.51 9.63
CA PHE A 36 -12.94 -1.96 10.91
C PHE A 36 -13.66 -1.18 12.02
N GLU A 37 -14.39 -1.89 12.89
CA GLU A 37 -15.19 -1.30 13.98
C GLU A 37 -16.11 -0.16 13.51
N GLY A 38 -16.71 -0.33 12.33
CA GLY A 38 -17.63 0.64 11.74
C GLY A 38 -16.96 1.85 11.08
N GLN A 39 -15.64 1.89 10.99
CA GLN A 39 -14.86 2.97 10.39
C GLN A 39 -14.19 2.52 9.09
N THR A 40 -14.02 3.44 8.15
CA THR A 40 -13.17 3.25 6.97
C THR A 40 -11.82 3.93 7.17
N TYR A 41 -10.80 3.38 6.52
CA TYR A 41 -9.42 3.84 6.67
C TYR A 41 -8.78 4.16 5.34
N ILE A 42 -7.90 5.17 5.37
CA ILE A 42 -6.93 5.48 4.32
C ILE A 42 -5.53 5.41 4.91
N SER A 43 -4.59 4.87 4.17
CA SER A 43 -3.20 4.68 4.64
C SER A 43 -2.20 5.23 3.65
N LEU A 44 -1.26 6.02 4.16
CA LEU A 44 0.00 6.29 3.48
C LEU A 44 1.00 5.20 3.90
N VAL A 45 1.57 4.51 2.92
CA VAL A 45 2.56 3.45 3.16
C VAL A 45 3.84 3.78 2.43
N ALA A 46 4.94 3.93 3.17
CA ALA A 46 6.27 4.16 2.63
C ALA A 46 7.18 2.96 2.96
N PHE A 47 7.81 2.36 1.96
CA PHE A 47 8.59 1.14 2.13
C PHE A 47 9.64 0.94 1.04
N ARG A 48 10.41 -0.15 1.15
CA ARG A 48 11.42 -0.53 0.17
C ARG A 48 11.12 -1.86 -0.48
N PHE A 49 11.31 -1.90 -1.79
CA PHE A 49 11.50 -3.14 -2.53
C PHE A 49 12.97 -3.52 -2.49
N GLU A 50 13.25 -4.79 -2.21
CA GLU A 50 14.58 -5.38 -2.29
C GLU A 50 14.52 -6.69 -3.08
N LYS A 51 15.61 -7.00 -3.78
CA LYS A 51 15.76 -8.26 -4.54
C LYS A 51 14.60 -8.53 -5.49
N THR A 52 14.11 -7.50 -6.19
CA THR A 52 12.98 -7.62 -7.10
C THR A 52 13.32 -8.44 -8.34
N PHE A 53 12.42 -9.37 -8.66
CA PHE A 53 12.41 -10.17 -9.87
C PHE A 53 11.06 -10.00 -10.58
N VAL A 54 11.09 -9.80 -11.89
CA VAL A 54 9.89 -9.73 -12.73
C VAL A 54 9.93 -10.90 -13.71
N LEU A 55 8.89 -11.74 -13.72
CA LEU A 55 8.83 -12.98 -14.49
C LEU A 55 10.05 -13.89 -14.26
N GLY A 56 10.58 -13.91 -13.04
CA GLY A 56 11.74 -14.69 -12.64
C GLY A 56 13.10 -14.10 -13.02
N LEU A 57 13.14 -12.93 -13.68
CA LEU A 57 14.37 -12.27 -14.12
C LEU A 57 14.72 -11.07 -13.22
N PRO A 58 15.98 -10.96 -12.76
CA PRO A 58 16.46 -9.76 -12.08
C PRO A 58 16.72 -8.66 -13.11
N ILE A 59 16.03 -7.54 -13.00
CA ILE A 59 16.24 -6.41 -13.91
C ILE A 59 17.34 -5.51 -13.33
N PRO A 60 18.52 -5.38 -13.97
CA PRO A 60 19.60 -4.53 -13.49
C PRO A 60 19.14 -3.08 -13.26
N GLY A 61 19.55 -2.49 -12.13
CA GLY A 61 19.14 -1.13 -11.74
C GLY A 61 17.71 -0.99 -11.19
N TYR A 62 16.91 -2.08 -11.16
CA TYR A 62 15.51 -2.08 -10.72
C TYR A 62 15.23 -3.09 -9.61
N ARG A 63 16.27 -3.63 -8.99
CA ARG A 63 16.12 -4.64 -7.94
C ARG A 63 15.76 -4.07 -6.58
N ASN A 64 16.25 -2.86 -6.30
CA ASN A 64 16.02 -2.18 -5.02
C ASN A 64 15.55 -0.76 -5.31
N PHE A 65 14.45 -0.36 -4.71
CA PHE A 65 13.88 0.97 -4.84
C PHE A 65 12.85 1.20 -3.73
N GLU A 66 12.53 2.47 -3.49
CA GLU A 66 11.49 2.91 -2.57
C GLU A 66 10.14 2.97 -3.28
N GLU A 67 9.07 2.82 -2.50
CA GLU A 67 7.71 3.13 -2.91
C GLU A 67 6.98 3.87 -1.80
N VAL A 68 6.16 4.84 -2.20
CA VAL A 68 5.18 5.48 -1.31
C VAL A 68 3.82 5.43 -2.00
N ASN A 69 2.82 4.87 -1.33
CA ASN A 69 1.47 4.82 -1.86
C ASN A 69 0.43 5.36 -0.87
N LEU A 70 -0.65 5.90 -1.41
CA LEU A 70 -1.87 6.22 -0.69
C LEU A 70 -2.93 5.23 -1.12
N ARG A 71 -3.48 4.46 -0.16
CA ARG A 71 -4.42 3.38 -0.43
C ARG A 71 -5.55 3.33 0.58
N PHE A 72 -6.65 2.68 0.20
CA PHE A 72 -7.75 2.37 1.10
C PHE A 72 -8.19 0.91 0.96
N TYR A 73 -9.12 0.49 1.78
CA TYR A 73 -9.43 -0.92 2.02
C TYR A 73 -10.80 -1.28 1.48
N VAL A 74 -10.84 -2.36 0.72
CA VAL A 74 -12.05 -2.92 0.11
C VAL A 74 -12.08 -4.43 0.28
N LYS A 75 -13.24 -5.00 0.09
CA LYS A 75 -13.42 -6.44 -0.02
C LYS A 75 -14.27 -6.80 -1.23
N HIS A 76 -14.06 -7.98 -1.75
CA HIS A 76 -14.85 -8.59 -2.80
C HIS A 76 -15.29 -9.97 -2.37
N THR A 77 -16.58 -10.24 -2.44
CA THR A 77 -17.13 -11.58 -2.17
C THR A 77 -17.57 -12.18 -3.52
N PRO A 78 -16.79 -13.12 -4.08
CA PRO A 78 -17.18 -13.83 -5.29
C PRO A 78 -18.43 -14.66 -5.02
N LYS A 79 -19.15 -15.07 -6.09
CA LYS A 79 -20.36 -15.91 -5.94
C LYS A 79 -20.04 -17.25 -5.27
N GLU A 80 -18.85 -17.78 -5.54
CA GLU A 80 -18.33 -19.00 -4.92
C GLU A 80 -16.94 -18.68 -4.35
N GLY A 81 -16.69 -19.10 -3.12
CA GLY A 81 -15.42 -18.88 -2.43
C GLY A 81 -15.50 -17.89 -1.28
N GLU A 82 -14.34 -17.65 -0.70
CA GLU A 82 -14.17 -16.79 0.48
C GLU A 82 -14.09 -15.30 0.11
N CYS A 83 -14.47 -14.46 1.06
CA CYS A 83 -14.29 -13.01 0.99
C CYS A 83 -12.81 -12.67 0.79
N ARG A 84 -12.51 -11.85 -0.21
CA ARG A 84 -11.17 -11.40 -0.59
C ARG A 84 -10.97 -9.97 -0.17
N ARG A 85 -10.24 -9.77 0.93
CA ARG A 85 -9.89 -8.44 1.43
C ARG A 85 -8.71 -7.89 0.65
N GLY A 86 -8.79 -6.65 0.22
CA GLY A 86 -7.78 -6.04 -0.63
C GLY A 86 -7.73 -4.52 -0.54
N VAL A 87 -6.82 -3.94 -1.30
CA VAL A 87 -6.58 -2.51 -1.33
C VAL A 87 -6.89 -1.93 -2.70
N VAL A 88 -7.22 -0.65 -2.72
CA VAL A 88 -7.29 0.20 -3.91
C VAL A 88 -6.29 1.32 -3.74
N PHE A 89 -5.42 1.51 -4.72
CA PHE A 89 -4.44 2.58 -4.72
C PHE A 89 -5.04 3.86 -5.29
N ILE A 90 -4.87 4.97 -4.56
CA ILE A 90 -5.19 6.31 -5.04
C ILE A 90 -4.06 6.81 -5.91
N GLN A 91 -2.82 6.59 -5.47
CA GLN A 91 -1.60 6.89 -6.21
C GLN A 91 -0.45 6.10 -5.63
N GLU A 92 0.44 5.61 -6.50
CA GLU A 92 1.69 4.96 -6.15
C GLU A 92 2.86 5.76 -6.73
N LEU A 93 3.84 6.04 -5.88
CA LEU A 93 5.01 6.85 -6.19
C LEU A 93 6.26 5.98 -6.14
N VAL A 94 7.07 6.01 -7.19
CA VAL A 94 8.33 5.25 -7.29
C VAL A 94 9.43 6.08 -7.97
N PRO A 95 10.73 5.84 -7.70
CA PRO A 95 11.81 6.58 -8.36
C PRO A 95 12.14 6.06 -9.76
N LYS A 96 11.55 4.95 -10.18
CA LYS A 96 11.94 4.20 -11.38
C LYS A 96 10.91 4.32 -12.48
N ARG A 97 11.23 5.06 -13.56
CA ARG A 97 10.32 5.31 -14.70
C ARG A 97 9.82 4.03 -15.38
N LEU A 98 10.70 3.03 -15.55
CA LEU A 98 10.31 1.77 -16.18
C LEU A 98 9.29 1.00 -15.33
N ILE A 99 9.44 0.98 -14.00
CA ILE A 99 8.48 0.35 -13.09
C ILE A 99 7.13 1.04 -13.22
N ALA A 100 7.10 2.38 -13.14
CA ALA A 100 5.87 3.14 -13.30
C ALA A 100 5.21 2.90 -14.69
N PHE A 101 6.00 2.77 -15.74
CA PHE A 101 5.49 2.46 -17.08
C PHE A 101 4.87 1.06 -17.15
N VAL A 102 5.58 0.03 -16.67
CA VAL A 102 5.10 -1.36 -16.66
C VAL A 102 3.84 -1.49 -15.83
N ALA A 103 3.82 -0.93 -14.61
CA ALA A 103 2.68 -1.00 -13.71
C ALA A 103 1.43 -0.28 -14.31
N ARG A 104 1.60 0.90 -14.89
CA ARG A 104 0.51 1.59 -15.60
C ARG A 104 -0.01 0.82 -16.80
N THR A 105 0.87 0.18 -17.56
CA THR A 105 0.49 -0.53 -18.78
C THR A 105 -0.14 -1.89 -18.49
N LEU A 106 0.45 -2.68 -17.61
CA LEU A 106 0.03 -4.06 -17.32
C LEU A 106 -1.06 -4.14 -16.24
N TYR A 107 -0.94 -3.36 -15.16
CA TYR A 107 -1.88 -3.40 -14.04
C TYR A 107 -2.90 -2.26 -14.08
N GLN A 108 -2.63 -1.20 -14.87
CA GLN A 108 -3.39 0.05 -14.92
C GLN A 108 -3.46 0.77 -13.56
N GLU A 109 -2.48 0.50 -12.71
CA GLU A 109 -2.33 1.18 -11.43
C GLU A 109 -1.84 2.63 -11.61
N PRO A 110 -2.24 3.56 -10.72
CA PRO A 110 -1.95 4.98 -10.84
C PRO A 110 -0.52 5.34 -10.41
N TYR A 111 0.50 4.79 -11.08
CA TYR A 111 1.91 5.07 -10.77
C TYR A 111 2.38 6.43 -11.27
N ARG A 112 3.10 7.17 -10.43
CA ARG A 112 3.82 8.41 -10.76
C ARG A 112 5.30 8.26 -10.39
N THR A 113 6.19 8.87 -11.18
CA THR A 113 7.64 8.84 -10.89
C THR A 113 8.04 10.10 -10.14
N ILE A 114 8.78 9.92 -9.03
CA ILE A 114 9.36 10.99 -8.22
C ILE A 114 10.69 10.50 -7.63
N THR A 115 11.66 11.41 -7.46
CA THR A 115 12.94 11.05 -6.83
C THR A 115 12.74 10.66 -5.37
N MET A 116 13.35 9.55 -4.96
CA MET A 116 13.22 9.03 -3.59
C MET A 116 14.56 8.67 -2.97
N SER A 117 14.58 8.70 -1.64
CA SER A 117 15.67 8.17 -0.82
C SER A 117 15.12 7.73 0.53
N HIS A 118 15.88 6.90 1.24
CA HIS A 118 15.57 6.49 2.60
C HIS A 118 16.81 6.52 3.48
N ARG A 119 16.59 6.55 4.79
CA ARG A 119 17.62 6.32 5.82
C ARG A 119 17.10 5.27 6.81
N ASN A 120 18.00 4.43 7.28
CA ASN A 120 17.71 3.37 8.25
C ASN A 120 18.96 3.21 9.13
N ASP A 121 19.12 4.11 10.08
CA ASP A 121 20.33 4.26 10.90
C ASP A 121 20.08 3.66 12.29
N GLN A 122 20.89 2.67 12.66
CA GLN A 122 20.86 2.10 14.02
C GLN A 122 21.37 3.13 15.02
N GLN A 123 20.66 3.25 16.15
CA GLN A 123 21.02 4.14 17.26
C GLN A 123 21.60 3.35 18.45
N GLU A 124 22.39 4.00 19.29
CA GLU A 124 22.97 3.40 20.50
C GLU A 124 21.92 2.94 21.48
N THR A 125 20.73 3.56 21.48
CA THR A 125 19.57 3.21 22.32
C THR A 125 18.90 1.87 21.96
N GLY A 126 19.34 1.20 20.89
CA GLY A 126 18.69 0.03 20.32
C GLY A 126 17.53 0.34 19.38
N ASN A 127 17.10 1.60 19.33
CA ASN A 127 16.17 2.10 18.31
C ASN A 127 16.89 2.28 16.99
N ARG A 128 16.13 2.51 15.92
CA ARG A 128 16.69 2.92 14.63
C ARG A 128 15.90 4.08 14.03
N LEU A 129 16.61 5.08 13.52
CA LEU A 129 16.00 6.15 12.77
C LEU A 129 15.61 5.61 11.39
N LEU A 130 14.31 5.62 11.08
CA LEU A 130 13.80 5.24 9.77
C LEU A 130 13.14 6.46 9.14
N SER A 131 13.54 6.80 7.92
CA SER A 131 12.92 7.89 7.18
C SER A 131 12.85 7.59 5.70
N TYR A 132 11.82 8.15 5.05
CA TYR A 132 11.65 8.18 3.59
C TYR A 132 11.48 9.62 3.13
N LYS A 133 12.10 9.93 2.00
CA LYS A 133 11.96 11.23 1.32
C LYS A 133 11.59 11.00 -0.14
N TRP A 134 10.62 11.77 -0.66
CA TRP A 134 10.20 11.76 -2.05
C TRP A 134 9.90 13.17 -2.53
N GLY A 135 10.73 13.68 -3.46
CA GLY A 135 10.72 15.11 -3.82
C GLY A 135 10.98 15.98 -2.60
N ASP A 136 10.07 16.91 -2.31
CA ASP A 136 10.13 17.80 -1.15
C ASP A 136 9.39 17.24 0.09
N HIS A 137 8.79 16.07 -0.04
CA HIS A 137 8.01 15.41 1.02
C HIS A 137 8.88 14.40 1.78
N TRP A 138 8.55 14.18 3.04
CA TRP A 138 9.28 13.23 3.87
C TRP A 138 8.46 12.75 5.08
N ILE A 139 8.87 11.62 5.63
CA ILE A 139 8.45 11.08 6.92
C ILE A 139 9.68 10.54 7.66
N SER A 140 9.77 10.79 8.95
CA SER A 140 10.89 10.36 9.81
C SER A 140 10.42 10.07 11.22
N GLY A 141 10.99 9.05 11.87
CA GLY A 141 10.70 8.70 13.24
C GLY A 141 11.61 7.57 13.74
N ASN A 142 11.43 7.22 15.01
CA ASN A 142 12.20 6.20 15.71
C ASN A 142 11.43 4.86 15.73
N VAL A 143 12.02 3.82 15.17
CA VAL A 143 11.48 2.46 15.23
C VAL A 143 11.95 1.80 16.51
N GLY A 144 11.01 1.39 17.34
CA GLY A 144 11.27 0.71 18.59
C GLY A 144 11.98 -0.65 18.42
N PRO A 145 12.73 -1.11 19.43
CA PRO A 145 13.52 -2.34 19.35
C PRO A 145 12.67 -3.60 19.39
N SER A 146 11.47 -3.54 19.95
CA SER A 146 10.60 -4.71 20.16
C SER A 146 9.70 -4.98 18.96
N ALA A 147 9.75 -6.19 18.44
CA ALA A 147 8.86 -6.66 17.39
C ALA A 147 7.64 -7.38 17.99
N ASN A 148 6.45 -6.93 17.66
CA ASN A 148 5.18 -7.48 18.13
C ASN A 148 4.51 -8.29 17.03
N LYS A 149 3.83 -9.37 17.38
CA LYS A 149 2.92 -10.06 16.45
C LYS A 149 1.65 -9.22 16.27
N LEU A 150 1.02 -9.33 15.12
CA LEU A 150 -0.31 -8.78 14.91
C LEU A 150 -1.29 -9.54 15.81
N ALA A 151 -1.96 -8.81 16.69
CA ALA A 151 -3.01 -9.39 17.53
C ALA A 151 -4.26 -9.65 16.68
N SER A 152 -4.91 -10.79 16.89
CA SER A 152 -6.15 -11.10 16.19
C SER A 152 -7.22 -10.04 16.48
N GLY A 153 -7.84 -9.50 15.42
CA GLY A 153 -8.86 -8.46 15.53
C GLY A 153 -8.32 -7.05 15.82
N SER A 154 -6.99 -6.83 15.75
CA SER A 154 -6.41 -5.49 15.92
C SER A 154 -6.48 -4.66 14.64
N LEU A 155 -6.40 -3.33 14.79
CA LEU A 155 -6.31 -2.41 13.65
C LEU A 155 -5.05 -2.67 12.83
N GLU A 156 -3.92 -2.99 13.47
CA GLU A 156 -2.68 -3.32 12.78
C GLU A 156 -2.84 -4.56 11.89
N GLN A 157 -3.58 -5.58 12.37
CA GLN A 157 -3.90 -6.74 11.55
C GLN A 157 -4.81 -6.35 10.39
N PHE A 158 -5.86 -5.56 10.66
CA PHE A 158 -6.76 -5.07 9.60
C PHE A 158 -5.96 -4.35 8.52
N ILE A 159 -5.07 -3.43 8.88
CA ILE A 159 -4.27 -2.62 7.94
C ILE A 159 -3.27 -3.47 7.15
N ALA A 160 -2.63 -4.45 7.79
CA ALA A 160 -1.51 -5.19 7.20
C ALA A 160 -1.95 -6.44 6.41
N GLU A 161 -3.12 -7.03 6.70
CA GLU A 161 -3.55 -8.31 6.14
C GLU A 161 -4.65 -8.17 5.08
N HIS A 162 -4.36 -7.38 4.04
CA HIS A 162 -5.14 -7.29 2.82
C HIS A 162 -4.32 -7.86 1.65
N TYR A 163 -4.67 -9.04 1.19
CA TYR A 163 -3.87 -9.85 0.28
C TYR A 163 -4.27 -9.70 -1.19
N TRP A 164 -5.13 -8.74 -1.53
CA TRP A 164 -5.57 -8.49 -2.89
C TRP A 164 -5.37 -7.03 -3.29
N GLY A 165 -5.13 -6.77 -4.56
CA GLY A 165 -5.20 -5.45 -5.16
C GLY A 165 -6.34 -5.37 -6.16
N TYR A 166 -7.06 -4.25 -6.15
CA TYR A 166 -8.20 -4.00 -7.04
C TYR A 166 -8.02 -2.68 -7.77
N THR A 167 -8.08 -2.74 -9.11
CA THR A 167 -7.94 -1.55 -9.95
C THR A 167 -9.20 -1.33 -10.78
N LYS A 168 -9.78 -0.13 -10.68
CA LYS A 168 -10.89 0.33 -11.52
C LYS A 168 -10.37 0.66 -12.92
N THR A 169 -10.94 0.06 -13.94
CA THR A 169 -10.59 0.31 -15.34
C THR A 169 -11.83 0.64 -16.15
N SER A 170 -11.65 1.13 -17.39
CA SER A 170 -12.77 1.36 -18.33
C SER A 170 -13.50 0.09 -18.74
N ARG A 171 -12.87 -1.08 -18.58
CA ARG A 171 -13.42 -2.39 -18.98
C ARG A 171 -13.98 -3.20 -17.82
N GLY A 172 -13.86 -2.71 -16.58
CA GLY A 172 -14.26 -3.43 -15.36
C GLY A 172 -13.21 -3.33 -14.28
N THR A 173 -13.23 -4.25 -13.33
CA THR A 173 -12.29 -4.28 -12.21
C THR A 173 -11.26 -5.38 -12.42
N ARG A 174 -9.99 -5.02 -12.37
CA ARG A 174 -8.88 -5.97 -12.28
C ARG A 174 -8.64 -6.34 -10.83
N GLU A 175 -8.27 -7.60 -10.62
CA GLU A 175 -7.81 -8.11 -9.33
C GLU A 175 -6.48 -8.82 -9.50
N TYR A 176 -5.64 -8.78 -8.47
CA TYR A 176 -4.42 -9.59 -8.37
C TYR A 176 -4.16 -9.92 -6.91
N ARG A 177 -3.51 -11.07 -6.68
CA ARG A 177 -3.17 -11.52 -5.34
C ARG A 177 -1.74 -11.14 -4.99
N VAL A 178 -1.57 -10.62 -3.78
CA VAL A 178 -0.27 -10.38 -3.14
C VAL A 178 -0.13 -11.38 -2.01
N GLN A 179 0.86 -12.25 -2.07
CA GLN A 179 1.08 -13.29 -1.09
C GLN A 179 2.28 -12.95 -0.22
N HIS A 180 2.08 -12.96 1.08
CA HIS A 180 3.12 -12.80 2.09
C HIS A 180 2.66 -13.43 3.41
N PRO A 181 3.58 -13.82 4.32
CA PRO A 181 3.22 -14.24 5.66
C PRO A 181 2.71 -13.06 6.50
N SER A 182 2.01 -13.33 7.59
CA SER A 182 1.68 -12.30 8.58
C SER A 182 2.95 -11.64 9.10
N TRP A 183 2.98 -10.31 9.12
CA TRP A 183 4.15 -9.54 9.51
C TRP A 183 4.18 -9.28 11.01
N LYS A 184 5.38 -9.02 11.53
CA LYS A 184 5.55 -8.35 12.81
C LYS A 184 5.53 -6.85 12.60
N TRP A 185 5.11 -6.13 13.64
CA TRP A 185 5.13 -4.68 13.66
C TRP A 185 5.94 -4.13 14.83
N ARG A 186 6.39 -2.89 14.71
CA ARG A 186 7.15 -2.15 15.71
C ARG A 186 6.49 -0.79 15.94
N ALA A 187 6.64 -0.26 17.16
CA ALA A 187 6.28 1.12 17.44
C ALA A 187 7.10 2.07 16.56
N TYR A 188 6.47 3.17 16.17
CA TYR A 188 7.11 4.24 15.44
C TYR A 188 6.86 5.55 16.19
N ASP A 189 7.85 5.92 16.98
CA ASP A 189 7.77 7.02 17.94
C ASP A 189 8.39 8.29 17.34
N ASP A 190 8.03 9.45 17.89
CA ASP A 190 8.52 10.77 17.44
C ASP A 190 8.33 10.98 15.92
N CYS A 191 7.24 10.42 15.39
CA CYS A 191 6.96 10.52 13.96
C CYS A 191 6.67 11.96 13.56
N GLN A 192 7.46 12.46 12.64
CA GLN A 192 7.27 13.75 11.99
C GLN A 192 7.18 13.55 10.48
N TYR A 193 6.38 14.37 9.82
CA TYR A 193 6.28 14.34 8.36
C TYR A 193 5.90 15.72 7.81
N SER A 194 6.31 15.94 6.56
CA SER A 194 5.88 17.08 5.75
C SER A 194 5.43 16.57 4.39
N ILE A 195 4.12 16.58 4.15
CA ILE A 195 3.51 15.96 2.97
C ILE A 195 2.42 16.88 2.44
N ASP A 196 2.55 17.35 1.21
CA ASP A 196 1.45 17.99 0.51
C ASP A 196 0.57 16.93 -0.17
N PHE A 197 -0.48 16.51 0.53
CA PHE A 197 -1.43 15.53 0.00
C PHE A 197 -2.21 16.07 -1.20
N GLY A 198 -2.42 17.40 -1.25
CA GLY A 198 -3.13 18.06 -2.35
C GLY A 198 -2.35 18.00 -3.66
N ASP A 199 -1.03 18.24 -3.62
CA ASP A 199 -0.14 18.15 -4.79
C ASP A 199 0.03 16.70 -5.26
N LEU A 200 0.28 15.79 -4.31
CA LEU A 200 0.61 14.40 -4.63
C LEU A 200 -0.61 13.59 -5.09
N TYR A 201 -1.75 13.76 -4.43
CA TYR A 201 -2.90 12.86 -4.56
C TYR A 201 -4.18 13.58 -5.03
N GLY A 202 -4.10 14.91 -5.21
CA GLY A 202 -5.19 15.77 -5.63
C GLY A 202 -5.84 16.56 -4.48
N LYS A 203 -6.36 17.74 -4.81
CA LYS A 203 -6.87 18.75 -3.84
C LYS A 203 -7.86 18.19 -2.81
N LYS A 204 -8.65 17.19 -3.18
CA LYS A 204 -9.61 16.55 -2.29
C LYS A 204 -8.97 15.82 -1.09
N TRP A 205 -7.67 15.53 -1.13
CA TRP A 205 -6.92 14.87 -0.07
C TRP A 205 -6.11 15.83 0.81
N ALA A 206 -6.12 17.13 0.50
CA ALA A 206 -5.35 18.12 1.25
C ALA A 206 -5.71 18.17 2.75
N PHE A 207 -6.94 17.79 3.12
CA PHE A 207 -7.39 17.76 4.50
C PHE A 207 -6.61 16.77 5.39
N LEU A 208 -6.02 15.71 4.81
CA LEU A 208 -5.24 14.72 5.57
C LEU A 208 -4.05 15.33 6.31
N LEU A 209 -3.52 16.48 5.85
CA LEU A 209 -2.44 17.17 6.55
C LEU A 209 -2.88 17.70 7.92
N GLN A 210 -4.16 18.06 8.04
CA GLN A 210 -4.73 18.65 9.27
C GLN A 210 -5.33 17.58 10.20
N GLU A 211 -5.57 16.38 9.67
CA GLU A 211 -6.13 15.27 10.44
C GLU A 211 -5.02 14.53 11.21
N LYS A 212 -5.29 14.27 12.48
CA LYS A 212 -4.38 13.44 13.28
C LYS A 212 -4.50 11.98 12.85
N PRO A 213 -3.40 11.29 12.52
CA PRO A 213 -3.43 9.86 12.26
C PRO A 213 -4.01 9.08 13.43
N THR A 214 -4.90 8.13 13.13
CA THR A 214 -5.47 7.20 14.11
C THR A 214 -4.40 6.25 14.64
N ARG A 215 -3.52 5.80 13.75
CA ARG A 215 -2.44 4.86 14.09
C ARG A 215 -1.24 5.01 13.17
N ILE A 216 -0.04 4.98 13.75
CA ILE A 216 1.22 4.90 13.00
C ILE A 216 2.02 3.72 13.54
N PHE A 217 2.57 2.90 12.66
CA PHE A 217 3.44 1.79 13.03
C PHE A 217 4.34 1.40 11.84
N VAL A 218 5.37 0.58 12.11
CA VAL A 218 6.23 0.00 11.07
C VAL A 218 6.00 -1.50 11.01
N ALA A 219 5.58 -2.02 9.86
CA ALA A 219 5.62 -3.45 9.59
C ALA A 219 7.02 -3.85 9.09
N GLU A 220 7.54 -4.99 9.57
CA GLU A 220 8.89 -5.45 9.20
C GLU A 220 8.98 -5.84 7.72
N GLY A 221 7.86 -6.31 7.17
CA GLY A 221 7.81 -6.86 5.82
C GLY A 221 8.38 -8.26 5.72
N SER A 222 8.41 -8.78 4.50
CA SER A 222 8.89 -10.13 4.18
C SER A 222 9.21 -10.28 2.70
N GLU A 223 9.52 -11.50 2.27
CA GLU A 223 9.36 -11.90 0.89
C GLU A 223 7.88 -11.83 0.50
N VAL A 224 7.61 -11.31 -0.71
CA VAL A 224 6.28 -11.18 -1.29
C VAL A 224 6.28 -11.71 -2.71
N SER A 225 5.13 -12.23 -3.14
CA SER A 225 4.89 -12.55 -4.53
C SER A 225 3.57 -11.93 -4.99
N VAL A 226 3.57 -11.40 -6.21
CA VAL A 226 2.39 -10.82 -6.86
C VAL A 226 2.02 -11.71 -8.04
N ASP A 227 0.79 -12.17 -8.05
CA ASP A 227 0.26 -12.98 -9.15
C ASP A 227 -0.09 -12.09 -10.36
N PRO A 228 -0.14 -12.65 -11.58
CA PRO A 228 -0.72 -11.96 -12.71
C PRO A 228 -2.15 -11.51 -12.40
N TRP A 229 -2.54 -10.35 -12.93
CA TRP A 229 -3.90 -9.85 -12.73
C TRP A 229 -4.94 -10.69 -13.49
N GLY A 230 -6.16 -10.72 -12.96
CA GLY A 230 -7.37 -11.25 -13.56
C GLY A 230 -8.50 -10.22 -13.55
N TRP A 231 -9.64 -10.59 -14.09
CA TRP A 231 -10.86 -9.79 -14.00
C TRP A 231 -11.74 -10.33 -12.88
N ILE A 232 -12.33 -9.44 -12.08
CA ILE A 232 -13.45 -9.86 -11.23
C ILE A 232 -14.54 -10.36 -12.18
N SER A 233 -14.97 -11.59 -11.98
CA SER A 233 -16.09 -12.19 -12.70
C SER A 233 -17.41 -11.55 -12.24
N GLY A 234 -17.78 -10.45 -12.84
CA GLY A 234 -19.04 -9.76 -12.64
C GLY A 234 -19.73 -9.61 -13.99
N ARG A 235 -20.89 -10.25 -14.15
CA ARG A 235 -21.82 -10.19 -15.29
C ARG A 235 -21.47 -9.09 -16.30
N ARG A 236 -21.14 -9.48 -17.53
CA ARG A 236 -21.71 -8.81 -18.68
C ARG A 236 -23.23 -9.04 -18.55
N GLU A 237 -23.95 -8.08 -18.01
CA GLU A 237 -25.33 -7.92 -18.40
C GLU A 237 -25.24 -7.57 -19.89
N ALA A 238 -25.54 -8.55 -20.73
CA ALA A 238 -25.87 -8.31 -22.10
C ALA A 238 -27.06 -7.35 -22.06
N GLU A 239 -26.84 -6.10 -22.40
CA GLU A 239 -27.89 -5.22 -22.87
C GLU A 239 -28.37 -5.84 -24.19
N LEU A 240 -29.55 -6.47 -24.14
CA LEU A 240 -30.41 -6.76 -25.27
C LEU A 240 -31.23 -5.51 -25.58
#